data_09cc64003f0c5ef2e4a6c822e5d79d80
#
_entry.id   09cc64003f0c5ef2e4a6c822e5d79d80
#
_cell.length_a   1.000
_cell.length_b   1.000
_cell.length_c   1.000
_cell.angle_alpha   90.00
_cell.angle_beta   90.00
_cell.angle_gamma   90.00
#
_symmetry.space_group_name_H-M   'P 1'
#
loop_
_entity.id
_entity.type
_entity.pdbx_description
1 polymer ?
#
loop_
_entity_poly.entity_id
_entity_poly.type
_entity_poly.pdbx_seq_one_letter_code
_entity_poly.pdbx_strand_id
1 'polypeptide(L)'
;MEHLIRLADEVKAALEDARPVVALETTLVAHGFPAPAGIEVALASEAAVRSAGALPATIGVLDGRVVVGLTASELERYTPEARKLGPRDLASCAVQGAVGATTVGGTLAVASVVGIRFMGTGGLGGVHRGFPDPPDVSADLGVCARVPALIASSGVKSLLDVPATVEVLETLGIPVLGYRVDTLPLFYAAAGGPPVSARVESAREAAEVARAHWELGGKGVLVGRPPDESLDVAELVEQVLGEAEAQGIVGQDVTPFVLAALHDRSGGETRRVNRDLIVANAGLAAEIAVAHAAL
;
A
#
# COMPACT_ATOMS: atom_id res chain seq x y z
N MET A 1 -19.01 -17.11 4.01
CA MET A 1 -17.90 -16.16 4.10
C MET A 1 -17.11 -16.32 5.40
N GLU A 2 -17.79 -16.49 6.53
CA GLU A 2 -17.18 -16.62 7.88
C GLU A 2 -16.20 -17.81 8.05
N HIS A 3 -16.32 -18.87 7.25
CA HIS A 3 -15.36 -19.99 7.29
C HIS A 3 -14.00 -19.64 6.67
N LEU A 4 -13.95 -18.65 5.76
CA LEU A 4 -12.73 -18.25 5.06
C LEU A 4 -12.12 -16.95 5.61
N ILE A 5 -12.95 -16.01 6.04
CA ILE A 5 -12.51 -14.70 6.55
C ILE A 5 -12.78 -14.62 8.06
N ARG A 6 -11.76 -14.29 8.83
CA ARG A 6 -11.87 -13.96 10.26
C ARG A 6 -11.71 -12.45 10.42
N LEU A 7 -12.73 -11.80 10.96
CA LEU A 7 -12.64 -10.42 11.42
C LEU A 7 -12.25 -10.41 12.91
N ALA A 8 -11.35 -9.54 13.31
CA ALA A 8 -11.16 -9.24 14.73
C ALA A 8 -12.44 -8.60 15.29
N ASP A 9 -12.76 -8.87 16.55
CA ASP A 9 -14.01 -8.39 17.16
C ASP A 9 -14.14 -6.87 17.10
N GLU A 10 -13.04 -6.14 17.32
CA GLU A 10 -13.05 -4.66 17.23
C GLU A 10 -13.30 -4.17 15.80
N VAL A 11 -12.79 -4.88 14.77
CA VAL A 11 -13.02 -4.55 13.35
C VAL A 11 -14.49 -4.81 13.00
N LYS A 12 -15.01 -5.97 13.41
CA LYS A 12 -16.42 -6.32 13.19
C LYS A 12 -17.35 -5.27 13.80
N ALA A 13 -17.15 -4.93 15.07
CA ALA A 13 -17.94 -3.91 15.76
C ALA A 13 -17.81 -2.53 15.08
N ALA A 14 -16.62 -2.15 14.63
CA ALA A 14 -16.43 -0.87 13.95
C ALA A 14 -17.18 -0.80 12.62
N LEU A 15 -17.20 -1.89 11.85
CA LEU A 15 -17.94 -1.96 10.59
C LEU A 15 -19.45 -1.96 10.80
N GLU A 16 -19.94 -2.67 11.82
CA GLU A 16 -21.37 -2.67 12.21
C GLU A 16 -21.84 -1.28 12.65
N ASP A 17 -20.99 -0.55 13.37
CA ASP A 17 -21.25 0.82 13.84
C ASP A 17 -20.95 1.91 12.78
N ALA A 18 -20.58 1.53 11.55
CA ALA A 18 -20.14 2.43 10.49
C ALA A 18 -18.98 3.37 10.91
N ARG A 19 -18.13 2.94 11.85
CA ARG A 19 -16.93 3.69 12.27
C ARG A 19 -15.82 3.59 11.20
N PRO A 20 -14.95 4.63 11.06
CA PRO A 20 -13.86 4.63 10.11
C PRO A 20 -12.87 3.47 10.36
N VAL A 21 -12.60 2.67 9.34
CA VAL A 21 -11.62 1.57 9.37
C VAL A 21 -10.61 1.76 8.24
N VAL A 22 -9.33 1.56 8.53
CA VAL A 22 -8.24 1.65 7.56
C VAL A 22 -7.53 0.30 7.43
N ALA A 23 -7.46 -0.22 6.22
CA ALA A 23 -6.73 -1.43 5.90
C ALA A 23 -5.21 -1.16 5.84
N LEU A 24 -4.42 -2.09 6.35
CA LEU A 24 -2.96 -2.08 6.30
C LEU A 24 -2.47 -3.42 5.75
N GLU A 25 -1.41 -3.39 4.92
CA GLU A 25 -0.83 -4.58 4.31
C GLU A 25 0.19 -5.28 5.22
N THR A 26 0.48 -6.55 4.94
CA THR A 26 1.50 -7.34 5.67
C THR A 26 2.76 -7.62 4.87
N THR A 27 2.83 -7.31 3.57
CA THR A 27 4.10 -7.45 2.82
C THR A 27 5.21 -6.59 3.39
N LEU A 28 4.91 -5.44 3.98
CA LEU A 28 5.91 -4.62 4.65
C LEU A 28 6.55 -5.35 5.85
N VAL A 29 5.78 -6.20 6.57
CA VAL A 29 6.27 -6.98 7.72
C VAL A 29 7.20 -8.09 7.26
N ALA A 30 6.77 -8.89 6.27
CA ALA A 30 7.50 -10.06 5.83
C ALA A 30 8.66 -9.75 4.87
N HIS A 31 8.50 -8.73 4.02
CA HIS A 31 9.40 -8.50 2.87
C HIS A 31 9.90 -7.06 2.73
N GLY A 32 9.33 -6.10 3.48
CA GLY A 32 9.67 -4.68 3.35
C GLY A 32 10.81 -4.24 4.27
N PHE A 33 10.98 -4.93 5.39
CA PHE A 33 11.97 -4.61 6.43
C PHE A 33 12.56 -5.89 7.02
N PRO A 34 13.83 -5.85 7.49
CA PRO A 34 14.38 -6.97 8.27
C PRO A 34 13.67 -7.07 9.64
N ALA A 35 13.53 -8.29 10.15
CA ALA A 35 13.00 -8.49 11.50
C ALA A 35 13.91 -7.83 12.56
N PRO A 36 13.36 -7.20 13.63
CA PRO A 36 11.93 -7.04 13.94
C PRO A 36 11.31 -5.77 13.35
N ALA A 37 12.05 -4.95 12.59
CA ALA A 37 11.65 -3.61 12.15
C ALA A 37 10.32 -3.61 11.37
N GLY A 38 10.01 -4.66 10.62
CA GLY A 38 8.72 -4.76 9.90
C GLY A 38 7.51 -4.76 10.84
N ILE A 39 7.61 -5.47 11.97
CA ILE A 39 6.57 -5.50 13.00
C ILE A 39 6.44 -4.13 13.67
N GLU A 40 7.57 -3.50 13.99
CA GLU A 40 7.59 -2.16 14.59
C GLU A 40 6.91 -1.13 13.69
N VAL A 41 7.15 -1.18 12.37
CA VAL A 41 6.49 -0.29 11.40
C VAL A 41 5.00 -0.56 11.32
N ALA A 42 4.57 -1.83 11.31
CA ALA A 42 3.16 -2.18 11.30
C ALA A 42 2.45 -1.65 12.55
N LEU A 43 3.00 -1.88 13.74
CA LEU A 43 2.43 -1.39 14.99
C LEU A 43 2.43 0.14 15.08
N ALA A 44 3.47 0.81 14.58
CA ALA A 44 3.51 2.28 14.51
C ALA A 44 2.44 2.83 13.55
N SER A 45 2.20 2.15 12.43
CA SER A 45 1.13 2.50 11.48
C SER A 45 -0.26 2.32 12.11
N GLU A 46 -0.48 1.22 12.83
CA GLU A 46 -1.73 1.01 13.58
C GLU A 46 -1.95 2.10 14.64
N ALA A 47 -0.88 2.48 15.36
CA ALA A 47 -0.94 3.56 16.35
C ALA A 47 -1.27 4.91 15.70
N ALA A 48 -0.71 5.23 14.53
CA ALA A 48 -1.02 6.43 13.77
C ALA A 48 -2.49 6.46 13.33
N VAL A 49 -3.02 5.34 12.85
CA VAL A 49 -4.45 5.21 12.49
C VAL A 49 -5.35 5.46 13.70
N ARG A 50 -5.05 4.84 14.84
CA ARG A 50 -5.83 5.04 16.08
C ARG A 50 -5.76 6.48 16.58
N SER A 51 -4.59 7.11 16.50
CA SER A 51 -4.40 8.51 16.92
C SER A 51 -5.19 9.49 16.06
N ALA A 52 -5.42 9.18 14.80
CA ALA A 52 -6.27 9.96 13.89
C ALA A 52 -7.78 9.68 14.06
N GLY A 53 -8.18 8.77 14.94
CA GLY A 53 -9.60 8.49 15.25
C GLY A 53 -10.24 7.39 14.40
N ALA A 54 -9.46 6.63 13.63
CA ALA A 54 -9.95 5.47 12.90
C ALA A 54 -9.46 4.16 13.52
N LEU A 55 -10.02 3.02 13.09
CA LEU A 55 -9.60 1.70 13.52
C LEU A 55 -8.67 1.08 12.47
N PRO A 56 -7.46 0.59 12.84
CA PRO A 56 -6.61 -0.14 11.92
C PRO A 56 -7.11 -1.58 11.72
N ALA A 57 -6.98 -2.09 10.50
CA ALA A 57 -7.25 -3.47 10.14
C ALA A 57 -6.08 -4.01 9.31
N THR A 58 -5.06 -4.55 9.97
CA THR A 58 -3.94 -5.20 9.30
C THR A 58 -4.38 -6.55 8.75
N ILE A 59 -4.13 -6.81 7.46
CA ILE A 59 -4.69 -7.93 6.70
C ILE A 59 -3.61 -8.91 6.25
N GLY A 60 -3.88 -10.20 6.44
CA GLY A 60 -3.01 -11.28 5.96
C GLY A 60 -3.70 -12.64 5.95
N VAL A 61 -2.97 -13.70 5.61
CA VAL A 61 -3.47 -15.08 5.67
C VAL A 61 -2.71 -15.85 6.73
N LEU A 62 -3.45 -16.50 7.61
CA LEU A 62 -2.94 -17.29 8.74
C LEU A 62 -3.88 -18.46 9.05
N ASP A 63 -3.29 -19.64 9.32
CA ASP A 63 -4.03 -20.83 9.75
C ASP A 63 -5.24 -21.19 8.86
N GLY A 64 -5.05 -21.09 7.53
CA GLY A 64 -6.09 -21.38 6.55
C GLY A 64 -7.18 -20.33 6.41
N ARG A 65 -7.02 -19.16 7.00
CA ARG A 65 -8.02 -18.08 6.97
C ARG A 65 -7.41 -16.76 6.55
N VAL A 66 -8.16 -15.98 5.81
CA VAL A 66 -7.89 -14.56 5.63
C VAL A 66 -8.27 -13.84 6.93
N VAL A 67 -7.32 -13.13 7.52
CA VAL A 67 -7.50 -12.42 8.78
C VAL A 67 -7.54 -10.92 8.52
N VAL A 68 -8.55 -10.23 9.06
CA VAL A 68 -8.72 -8.79 9.00
C VAL A 68 -8.68 -8.26 10.43
N GLY A 69 -7.63 -7.55 10.77
CA GLY A 69 -7.30 -7.15 12.14
C GLY A 69 -6.41 -8.18 12.83
N LEU A 70 -5.17 -8.34 12.33
CA LEU A 70 -4.14 -9.16 12.96
C LEU A 70 -3.71 -8.55 14.30
N THR A 71 -3.50 -9.40 15.30
CA THR A 71 -2.91 -9.00 16.58
C THR A 71 -1.39 -8.87 16.47
N ALA A 72 -0.75 -8.18 17.42
CA ALA A 72 0.71 -8.06 17.48
C ALA A 72 1.40 -9.43 17.51
N SER A 73 0.86 -10.40 18.27
CA SER A 73 1.42 -11.77 18.33
C SER A 73 1.24 -12.55 17.02
N GLU A 74 0.20 -12.25 16.26
CA GLU A 74 0.01 -12.86 14.95
C GLU A 74 0.95 -12.26 13.90
N LEU A 75 1.30 -10.96 14.02
CA LEU A 75 2.29 -10.32 13.16
C LEU A 75 3.68 -10.94 13.29
N GLU A 76 4.05 -11.46 14.46
CA GLU A 76 5.32 -12.17 14.68
C GLU A 76 5.47 -13.43 13.83
N ARG A 77 4.39 -13.96 13.29
CA ARG A 77 4.38 -15.14 12.41
C ARG A 77 4.71 -14.83 10.96
N TYR A 78 4.76 -13.55 10.57
CA TYR A 78 5.09 -13.11 9.21
C TYR A 78 6.61 -12.97 9.07
N THR A 79 7.26 -14.08 8.75
CA THR A 79 8.68 -14.15 8.46
C THR A 79 8.96 -13.99 6.96
N PRO A 80 10.22 -13.87 6.51
CA PRO A 80 10.55 -13.79 5.08
C PRO A 80 10.06 -14.97 4.23
N GLU A 81 9.76 -16.11 4.85
CA GLU A 81 9.23 -17.32 4.20
C GLU A 81 7.71 -17.23 3.96
N ALA A 82 7.02 -16.22 4.52
CA ALA A 82 5.60 -16.02 4.24
C ALA A 82 5.39 -15.76 2.74
N ARG A 83 4.36 -16.37 2.16
CA ARG A 83 4.04 -16.16 0.74
C ARG A 83 3.63 -14.73 0.49
N LYS A 84 4.14 -14.12 -0.57
CA LYS A 84 3.68 -12.80 -1.04
C LYS A 84 2.39 -12.98 -1.82
N LEU A 85 1.30 -12.36 -1.36
CA LEU A 85 -0.03 -12.57 -1.90
C LEU A 85 -0.56 -11.35 -2.64
N GLY A 86 -0.67 -11.48 -3.97
CA GLY A 86 -1.59 -10.69 -4.75
C GLY A 86 -3.02 -11.23 -4.66
N PRO A 87 -3.99 -10.60 -5.32
CA PRO A 87 -5.39 -11.03 -5.24
C PRO A 87 -5.62 -12.47 -5.74
N ARG A 88 -4.86 -12.94 -6.72
CA ARG A 88 -4.96 -14.31 -7.29
C ARG A 88 -4.50 -15.41 -6.32
N ASP A 89 -3.66 -15.05 -5.33
CA ASP A 89 -2.96 -16.02 -4.48
C ASP A 89 -3.67 -16.27 -3.15
N LEU A 90 -4.63 -15.39 -2.78
CA LEU A 90 -5.31 -15.41 -1.48
C LEU A 90 -6.01 -16.76 -1.21
N ALA A 91 -6.80 -17.23 -2.16
CA ALA A 91 -7.60 -18.45 -1.98
C ALA A 91 -6.71 -19.70 -1.86
N SER A 92 -5.69 -19.83 -2.71
CA SER A 92 -4.76 -20.97 -2.66
C SER A 92 -3.94 -20.98 -1.40
N CYS A 93 -3.47 -19.82 -0.93
CA CYS A 93 -2.73 -19.70 0.32
C CYS A 93 -3.58 -20.12 1.53
N ALA A 94 -4.83 -19.66 1.61
CA ALA A 94 -5.76 -20.03 2.67
C ALA A 94 -6.07 -21.53 2.66
N VAL A 95 -6.45 -22.10 1.52
CA VAL A 95 -6.79 -23.53 1.41
C VAL A 95 -5.60 -24.43 1.76
N GLN A 96 -4.39 -24.01 1.44
CA GLN A 96 -3.16 -24.74 1.76
C GLN A 96 -2.66 -24.53 3.20
N GLY A 97 -3.34 -23.72 4.01
CA GLY A 97 -2.96 -23.45 5.39
C GLY A 97 -1.62 -22.71 5.54
N ALA A 98 -1.15 -22.04 4.48
CA ALA A 98 0.13 -21.32 4.50
C ALA A 98 0.01 -19.95 5.15
N VAL A 99 1.13 -19.41 5.64
CA VAL A 99 1.24 -18.00 6.04
C VAL A 99 1.42 -17.16 4.78
N GLY A 100 0.64 -16.10 4.66
CA GLY A 100 0.67 -15.25 3.49
C GLY A 100 0.52 -13.76 3.79
N ALA A 101 1.49 -13.00 3.30
CA ALA A 101 1.56 -11.55 3.44
C ALA A 101 0.93 -10.86 2.23
N THR A 102 -0.10 -10.06 2.48
CA THR A 102 -0.87 -9.38 1.40
C THR A 102 -0.14 -8.14 0.90
N THR A 103 -0.08 -7.99 -0.44
CA THR A 103 0.33 -6.75 -1.13
C THR A 103 -0.81 -5.72 -1.05
N VAL A 104 -0.59 -4.51 -1.59
CA VAL A 104 -1.66 -3.51 -1.74
C VAL A 104 -2.88 -4.13 -2.42
N GLY A 105 -2.71 -4.77 -3.58
CA GLY A 105 -3.82 -5.40 -4.30
C GLY A 105 -4.46 -6.56 -3.55
N GLY A 106 -3.67 -7.38 -2.86
CA GLY A 106 -4.20 -8.45 -1.99
C GLY A 106 -5.02 -7.88 -0.83
N THR A 107 -4.51 -6.84 -0.18
CA THR A 107 -5.19 -6.14 0.92
C THR A 107 -6.50 -5.50 0.47
N LEU A 108 -6.48 -4.76 -0.64
CA LEU A 108 -7.68 -4.11 -1.20
C LEU A 108 -8.75 -5.12 -1.63
N ALA A 109 -8.34 -6.25 -2.21
CA ALA A 109 -9.28 -7.31 -2.59
C ALA A 109 -10.04 -7.85 -1.37
N VAL A 110 -9.35 -8.07 -0.25
CA VAL A 110 -9.97 -8.50 1.00
C VAL A 110 -10.79 -7.37 1.63
N ALA A 111 -10.22 -6.17 1.73
CA ALA A 111 -10.86 -4.99 2.31
C ALA A 111 -12.22 -4.71 1.65
N SER A 112 -12.29 -4.81 0.32
CA SER A 112 -13.53 -4.59 -0.42
C SER A 112 -14.64 -5.60 -0.09
N VAL A 113 -14.27 -6.85 0.18
CA VAL A 113 -15.24 -7.91 0.55
C VAL A 113 -15.89 -7.64 1.90
N VAL A 114 -15.16 -7.01 2.82
CA VAL A 114 -15.64 -6.69 4.17
C VAL A 114 -16.11 -5.24 4.34
N GLY A 115 -16.09 -4.45 3.25
CA GLY A 115 -16.61 -3.08 3.24
C GLY A 115 -15.62 -1.99 3.69
N ILE A 116 -14.34 -2.30 3.83
CA ILE A 116 -13.30 -1.31 4.14
C ILE A 116 -12.89 -0.59 2.85
N ARG A 117 -12.92 0.75 2.85
CA ARG A 117 -12.64 1.59 1.68
C ARG A 117 -11.37 2.44 1.76
N PHE A 118 -10.69 2.46 2.88
CA PHE A 118 -9.49 3.29 3.09
C PHE A 118 -8.29 2.40 3.39
N MET A 119 -7.15 2.75 2.78
CA MET A 119 -5.90 2.02 2.95
C MET A 119 -4.73 2.97 3.04
N GLY A 120 -3.80 2.71 3.95
CA GLY A 120 -2.48 3.35 4.00
C GLY A 120 -1.39 2.38 3.57
N THR A 121 -0.42 2.85 2.79
CA THR A 121 0.75 2.07 2.35
C THR A 121 1.95 2.97 2.09
N GLY A 122 3.12 2.39 1.91
CA GLY A 122 4.32 3.15 1.53
C GLY A 122 4.25 3.68 0.10
N GLY A 123 4.02 2.79 -0.86
CA GLY A 123 3.93 3.12 -2.28
C GLY A 123 3.23 2.05 -3.10
N LEU A 124 2.46 2.48 -4.09
CA LEU A 124 1.72 1.62 -4.99
C LEU A 124 2.68 0.83 -5.91
N GLY A 125 2.32 -0.39 -6.22
CA GLY A 125 2.91 -1.10 -7.35
C GLY A 125 2.38 -0.54 -8.68
N GLY A 126 3.18 -0.68 -9.73
CA GLY A 126 2.85 -0.10 -11.04
C GLY A 126 3.44 -0.89 -12.19
N VAL A 127 3.80 -0.21 -13.24
CA VAL A 127 4.48 -0.76 -14.42
C VAL A 127 5.96 -0.96 -14.09
N HIS A 128 6.48 -2.17 -14.28
CA HIS A 128 7.90 -2.44 -14.13
C HIS A 128 8.67 -1.93 -15.33
N ARG A 129 9.93 -1.54 -15.10
CA ARG A 129 10.83 -1.10 -16.20
C ARG A 129 11.06 -2.24 -17.18
N GLY A 130 11.21 -1.90 -18.45
CA GLY A 130 11.30 -2.88 -19.54
C GLY A 130 9.97 -3.21 -20.22
N PHE A 131 8.82 -2.75 -19.65
CA PHE A 131 7.54 -2.86 -20.35
C PHE A 131 7.63 -2.30 -21.79
N PRO A 132 7.03 -2.91 -22.82
CA PRO A 132 6.03 -4.01 -22.75
C PRO A 132 6.62 -5.43 -22.86
N ASP A 133 7.92 -5.61 -22.88
CA ASP A 133 8.53 -6.93 -23.08
C ASP A 133 9.54 -7.27 -21.96
N PRO A 134 9.14 -8.05 -20.93
CA PRO A 134 7.80 -8.63 -20.71
C PRO A 134 6.77 -7.61 -20.18
N PRO A 135 5.45 -7.88 -20.32
CA PRO A 135 4.40 -6.99 -19.82
C PRO A 135 4.22 -7.16 -18.29
N ASP A 136 5.20 -6.72 -17.51
CA ASP A 136 5.19 -6.80 -16.05
C ASP A 136 4.49 -5.57 -15.45
N VAL A 137 3.24 -5.79 -15.01
CA VAL A 137 2.38 -4.76 -14.40
C VAL A 137 1.82 -5.30 -13.08
N SER A 138 1.93 -4.51 -12.01
CA SER A 138 1.42 -4.88 -10.71
C SER A 138 -0.09 -5.13 -10.72
N ALA A 139 -0.52 -6.20 -10.07
CA ALA A 139 -1.94 -6.48 -9.83
C ALA A 139 -2.65 -5.40 -9.00
N ASP A 140 -1.89 -4.56 -8.29
CA ASP A 140 -2.42 -3.45 -7.51
C ASP A 140 -3.29 -2.53 -8.37
N LEU A 141 -2.82 -2.16 -9.57
CA LEU A 141 -3.54 -1.28 -10.50
C LEU A 141 -4.89 -1.88 -10.90
N GLY A 142 -4.87 -3.18 -11.25
CA GLY A 142 -6.08 -3.89 -11.65
C GLY A 142 -7.11 -4.05 -10.52
N VAL A 143 -6.70 -4.12 -9.26
CA VAL A 143 -7.62 -4.13 -8.11
C VAL A 143 -8.16 -2.73 -7.85
N CYS A 144 -7.30 -1.70 -7.85
CA CYS A 144 -7.72 -0.30 -7.71
C CYS A 144 -8.83 0.05 -8.73
N ALA A 145 -8.70 -0.40 -9.98
CA ALA A 145 -9.70 -0.16 -11.02
C ALA A 145 -11.08 -0.81 -10.75
N ARG A 146 -11.18 -1.75 -9.82
CA ARG A 146 -12.40 -2.53 -9.59
C ARG A 146 -13.09 -2.27 -8.26
N VAL A 147 -12.36 -1.73 -7.27
CA VAL A 147 -12.88 -1.56 -5.91
C VAL A 147 -13.01 -0.09 -5.54
N PRO A 148 -14.11 0.35 -4.91
CA PRO A 148 -14.27 1.73 -4.46
C PRO A 148 -13.43 1.93 -3.18
N ALA A 149 -12.15 2.27 -3.36
CA ALA A 149 -11.21 2.47 -2.27
C ALA A 149 -10.34 3.71 -2.51
N LEU A 150 -9.93 4.37 -1.41
CA LEU A 150 -8.93 5.42 -1.41
C LEU A 150 -7.64 4.88 -0.77
N ILE A 151 -6.53 5.08 -1.47
CA ILE A 151 -5.20 4.62 -1.06
C ILE A 151 -4.32 5.85 -0.82
N ALA A 152 -3.88 6.06 0.42
CA ALA A 152 -2.86 7.04 0.75
C ALA A 152 -1.48 6.39 0.69
N SER A 153 -0.59 6.95 -0.12
CA SER A 153 0.78 6.45 -0.34
C SER A 153 1.74 7.59 -0.66
N SER A 154 3.04 7.33 -0.62
CA SER A 154 4.03 8.28 -1.13
C SER A 154 4.23 8.10 -2.65
N GLY A 155 3.11 7.99 -3.36
CA GLY A 155 3.07 7.78 -4.80
C GLY A 155 3.33 6.32 -5.20
N VAL A 156 4.11 6.15 -6.25
CA VAL A 156 4.52 4.87 -6.81
C VAL A 156 5.95 4.55 -6.37
N LYS A 157 6.26 3.28 -6.15
CA LYS A 157 7.62 2.86 -5.76
C LYS A 157 8.65 3.33 -6.79
N SER A 158 9.73 3.97 -6.34
CA SER A 158 10.75 4.62 -7.19
C SER A 158 11.49 3.69 -8.16
N LEU A 159 11.44 2.39 -7.91
CA LEU A 159 12.03 1.36 -8.77
C LEU A 159 11.21 1.06 -10.03
N LEU A 160 9.97 1.58 -10.12
CA LEU A 160 9.05 1.35 -11.23
C LEU A 160 9.19 2.40 -12.33
N ASP A 161 8.58 2.13 -13.48
CA ASP A 161 8.37 3.12 -14.54
C ASP A 161 7.18 4.01 -14.13
N VAL A 162 7.50 5.14 -13.47
CA VAL A 162 6.49 6.05 -12.94
C VAL A 162 5.66 6.71 -14.05
N PRO A 163 6.26 7.23 -15.15
CA PRO A 163 5.48 7.77 -16.26
C PRO A 163 4.51 6.73 -16.85
N ALA A 164 4.99 5.53 -17.19
CA ALA A 164 4.11 4.47 -17.71
C ALA A 164 3.03 4.06 -16.70
N THR A 165 3.33 4.08 -15.41
CA THR A 165 2.33 3.79 -14.37
C THR A 165 1.21 4.82 -14.35
N VAL A 166 1.53 6.12 -14.49
CA VAL A 166 0.50 7.18 -14.52
C VAL A 166 -0.39 7.07 -15.75
N GLU A 167 0.15 6.74 -16.92
CA GLU A 167 -0.63 6.46 -18.14
C GLU A 167 -1.60 5.28 -17.95
N VAL A 168 -1.15 4.23 -17.26
CA VAL A 168 -2.03 3.09 -16.93
C VAL A 168 -3.11 3.49 -15.91
N LEU A 169 -2.78 4.30 -14.90
CA LEU A 169 -3.76 4.83 -13.94
C LEU A 169 -4.85 5.65 -14.65
N GLU A 170 -4.45 6.52 -15.60
CA GLU A 170 -5.39 7.27 -16.43
C GLU A 170 -6.29 6.36 -17.26
N THR A 171 -5.71 5.40 -17.96
CA THR A 171 -6.44 4.39 -18.76
C THR A 171 -7.47 3.63 -17.93
N LEU A 172 -7.13 3.33 -16.67
CA LEU A 172 -7.98 2.61 -15.73
C LEU A 172 -9.01 3.51 -15.02
N GLY A 173 -9.00 4.83 -15.27
CA GLY A 173 -9.90 5.79 -14.66
C GLY A 173 -9.65 6.01 -13.17
N ILE A 174 -8.41 5.85 -12.71
CA ILE A 174 -8.01 6.04 -11.31
C ILE A 174 -7.42 7.44 -11.15
N PRO A 175 -8.13 8.39 -10.53
CA PRO A 175 -7.60 9.73 -10.28
C PRO A 175 -6.45 9.66 -9.29
N VAL A 176 -5.42 10.46 -9.58
CA VAL A 176 -4.25 10.66 -8.71
C VAL A 176 -4.37 12.03 -8.07
N LEU A 177 -4.59 12.09 -6.77
CA LEU A 177 -4.67 13.33 -6.00
C LEU A 177 -3.32 13.61 -5.35
N GLY A 178 -2.82 14.83 -5.48
CA GLY A 178 -1.62 15.29 -4.77
C GLY A 178 -1.99 15.93 -3.44
N TYR A 179 -1.59 15.35 -2.33
CA TYR A 179 -1.81 15.97 -1.01
C TYR A 179 -0.84 17.12 -0.81
N ARG A 180 -1.32 18.36 -1.03
CA ARG A 180 -0.57 19.63 -0.99
C ARG A 180 0.60 19.71 -1.98
N VAL A 181 0.56 18.92 -3.04
CA VAL A 181 1.57 18.92 -4.11
C VAL A 181 0.91 18.81 -5.48
N ASP A 182 1.59 19.33 -6.51
CA ASP A 182 1.09 19.36 -7.89
C ASP A 182 1.61 18.20 -8.75
N THR A 183 2.57 17.43 -8.21
CA THR A 183 3.17 16.27 -8.88
C THR A 183 3.11 15.03 -8.00
N LEU A 184 3.04 13.86 -8.62
CA LEU A 184 3.06 12.58 -7.91
C LEU A 184 4.42 12.42 -7.19
N PRO A 185 4.44 12.18 -5.86
CA PRO A 185 5.67 11.87 -5.14
C PRO A 185 6.34 10.59 -5.67
N LEU A 186 7.66 10.57 -5.66
CA LEU A 186 8.49 9.46 -6.13
C LEU A 186 9.00 8.59 -4.98
N PHE A 187 8.16 8.24 -4.04
CA PHE A 187 8.47 7.44 -2.86
C PHE A 187 9.47 8.13 -1.92
N TYR A 188 10.77 8.14 -2.28
CA TYR A 188 11.82 8.83 -1.51
C TYR A 188 11.97 10.32 -1.84
N ALA A 189 11.39 10.79 -2.95
CA ALA A 189 11.46 12.19 -3.35
C ALA A 189 10.07 12.82 -3.35
N ALA A 190 9.99 14.03 -2.77
CA ALA A 190 8.73 14.78 -2.65
C ALA A 190 8.24 15.35 -4.00
N ALA A 191 9.14 15.50 -4.98
CA ALA A 191 8.86 16.12 -6.27
C ALA A 191 9.58 15.39 -7.41
N GLY A 192 9.30 15.80 -8.65
CA GLY A 192 9.92 15.24 -9.85
C GLY A 192 9.06 14.22 -10.60
N GLY A 193 7.95 13.79 -10.04
CA GLY A 193 6.99 12.92 -10.72
C GLY A 193 6.09 13.66 -11.72
N PRO A 194 5.28 12.92 -12.49
CA PRO A 194 4.27 13.47 -13.39
C PRO A 194 3.24 14.34 -12.65
N PRO A 195 2.54 15.24 -13.36
CA PRO A 195 1.43 16.02 -12.79
C PRO A 195 0.35 15.10 -12.21
N VAL A 196 -0.30 15.53 -11.12
CA VAL A 196 -1.46 14.85 -10.56
C VAL A 196 -2.75 15.27 -11.25
N SER A 197 -3.83 14.47 -11.13
CA SER A 197 -5.15 14.82 -11.67
C SER A 197 -5.74 16.04 -10.97
N ALA A 198 -5.51 16.16 -9.67
CA ALA A 198 -5.91 17.31 -8.86
C ALA A 198 -5.04 17.40 -7.59
N ARG A 199 -4.77 18.64 -7.15
CA ARG A 199 -4.18 18.91 -5.85
C ARG A 199 -5.30 19.07 -4.82
N VAL A 200 -5.12 18.51 -3.64
CA VAL A 200 -6.01 18.64 -2.48
C VAL A 200 -5.26 19.19 -1.27
N GLU A 201 -5.89 20.09 -0.51
CA GLU A 201 -5.24 20.79 0.59
C GLU A 201 -5.53 20.18 1.97
N SER A 202 -6.52 19.29 2.05
CA SER A 202 -6.95 18.69 3.32
C SER A 202 -7.46 17.26 3.15
N ALA A 203 -7.48 16.51 4.25
CA ALA A 203 -8.09 15.19 4.32
C ALA A 203 -9.60 15.26 3.98
N ARG A 204 -10.29 16.34 4.38
CA ARG A 204 -11.70 16.56 4.06
C ARG A 204 -11.92 16.70 2.56
N GLU A 205 -11.12 17.51 1.88
CA GLU A 205 -11.22 17.69 0.42
C GLU A 205 -10.95 16.38 -0.33
N ALA A 206 -9.94 15.60 0.10
CA ALA A 206 -9.69 14.28 -0.46
C ALA A 206 -10.87 13.32 -0.26
N ALA A 207 -11.54 13.36 0.90
CA ALA A 207 -12.74 12.58 1.19
C ALA A 207 -13.93 13.01 0.33
N GLU A 208 -14.13 14.30 0.12
CA GLU A 208 -15.18 14.86 -0.75
C GLU A 208 -14.98 14.44 -2.21
N VAL A 209 -13.74 14.51 -2.70
CA VAL A 209 -13.39 14.05 -4.06
C VAL A 209 -13.65 12.54 -4.20
N ALA A 210 -13.21 11.74 -3.24
CA ALA A 210 -13.41 10.29 -3.27
C ALA A 210 -14.91 9.93 -3.28
N ARG A 211 -15.72 10.58 -2.43
CA ARG A 211 -17.16 10.38 -2.39
C ARG A 211 -17.81 10.72 -3.74
N ALA A 212 -17.52 11.89 -4.29
CA ALA A 212 -18.04 12.30 -5.58
C ALA A 212 -17.64 11.34 -6.70
N HIS A 213 -16.36 10.88 -6.71
CA HIS A 213 -15.87 9.91 -7.67
C HIS A 213 -16.65 8.59 -7.59
N TRP A 214 -16.91 8.07 -6.38
CA TRP A 214 -17.70 6.85 -6.19
C TRP A 214 -19.17 7.01 -6.56
N GLU A 215 -19.79 8.14 -6.25
CA GLU A 215 -21.16 8.48 -6.66
C GLU A 215 -21.33 8.55 -8.19
N LEU A 216 -20.29 8.98 -8.91
CA LEU A 216 -20.22 8.97 -10.37
C LEU A 216 -19.89 7.58 -10.95
N GLY A 217 -19.76 6.53 -10.11
CA GLY A 217 -19.49 5.16 -10.54
C GLY A 217 -18.01 4.80 -10.63
N GLY A 218 -17.11 5.74 -10.32
CA GLY A 218 -15.67 5.52 -10.23
C GLY A 218 -15.29 4.55 -9.11
N LYS A 219 -14.02 4.12 -9.09
CA LYS A 219 -13.54 3.08 -8.17
C LYS A 219 -12.36 3.58 -7.33
N GLY A 220 -11.14 3.13 -7.62
CA GLY A 220 -9.96 3.53 -6.86
C GLY A 220 -9.65 5.02 -6.96
N VAL A 221 -9.11 5.56 -5.88
CA VAL A 221 -8.54 6.92 -5.80
C VAL A 221 -7.16 6.80 -5.16
N LEU A 222 -6.13 7.31 -5.80
CA LEU A 222 -4.79 7.37 -5.24
C LEU A 222 -4.53 8.76 -4.65
N VAL A 223 -4.10 8.84 -3.40
CA VAL A 223 -3.63 10.09 -2.78
C VAL A 223 -2.13 10.00 -2.57
N GLY A 224 -1.38 10.82 -3.31
CA GLY A 224 0.07 10.93 -3.19
C GLY A 224 0.44 11.94 -2.10
N ARG A 225 1.02 11.46 -1.00
CA ARG A 225 1.60 12.29 0.07
C ARG A 225 3.12 12.30 -0.08
N PRO A 226 3.77 13.47 -0.21
CA PRO A 226 5.23 13.52 -0.23
C PRO A 226 5.81 12.99 1.09
N PRO A 227 6.98 12.34 1.07
CA PRO A 227 7.71 12.05 2.29
C PRO A 227 8.07 13.35 3.03
N ASP A 228 8.12 13.31 4.36
CA ASP A 228 8.50 14.48 5.16
C ASP A 228 9.96 14.86 4.94
N GLU A 229 10.78 13.88 4.61
CA GLU A 229 12.18 14.06 4.24
C GLU A 229 12.45 13.37 2.89
N SER A 230 13.01 14.12 1.95
CA SER A 230 13.41 13.62 0.64
C SER A 230 14.84 13.09 0.66
N LEU A 231 15.05 11.94 0.01
CA LEU A 231 16.38 11.40 -0.26
C LEU A 231 16.61 11.36 -1.77
N ASP A 232 17.78 11.84 -2.19
CA ASP A 232 18.24 11.66 -3.56
C ASP A 232 18.90 10.28 -3.69
N VAL A 233 18.14 9.34 -4.17
CA VAL A 233 18.56 7.94 -4.37
C VAL A 233 18.40 7.50 -5.81
N ALA A 234 18.16 8.42 -6.74
CA ALA A 234 17.87 8.09 -8.13
C ALA A 234 19.00 7.26 -8.79
N GLU A 235 20.25 7.73 -8.68
CA GLU A 235 21.40 7.00 -9.21
C GLU A 235 21.59 5.62 -8.57
N LEU A 236 21.37 5.53 -7.24
CA LEU A 236 21.48 4.28 -6.53
C LEU A 236 20.40 3.27 -6.95
N VAL A 237 19.17 3.75 -7.19
CA VAL A 237 18.08 2.92 -7.73
C VAL A 237 18.45 2.36 -9.10
N GLU A 238 18.98 3.19 -10.01
CA GLU A 238 19.43 2.76 -11.35
C GLU A 238 20.53 1.67 -11.27
N GLN A 239 21.53 1.87 -10.41
CA GLN A 239 22.59 0.90 -10.20
C GLN A 239 22.06 -0.45 -9.73
N VAL A 240 21.18 -0.44 -8.70
CA VAL A 240 20.63 -1.67 -8.11
C VAL A 240 19.70 -2.39 -9.10
N LEU A 241 18.93 -1.65 -9.90
CA LEU A 241 18.09 -2.25 -10.95
C LEU A 241 18.93 -2.93 -12.02
N GLY A 242 20.03 -2.32 -12.46
CA GLY A 242 20.98 -2.96 -13.39
C GLY A 242 21.60 -4.23 -12.82
N GLU A 243 21.87 -4.28 -11.52
CA GLU A 243 22.36 -5.50 -10.85
C GLU A 243 21.27 -6.59 -10.76
N ALA A 244 20.02 -6.22 -10.50
CA ALA A 244 18.90 -7.16 -10.50
C ALA A 244 18.73 -7.82 -11.87
N GLU A 245 18.79 -7.02 -12.95
CA GLU A 245 18.74 -7.50 -14.32
C GLU A 245 19.92 -8.44 -14.63
N ALA A 246 21.14 -8.04 -14.30
CA ALA A 246 22.34 -8.86 -14.51
C ALA A 246 22.30 -10.21 -13.75
N GLN A 247 21.58 -10.29 -12.63
CA GLN A 247 21.37 -11.50 -11.84
C GLN A 247 20.13 -12.29 -12.26
N GLY A 248 19.37 -11.82 -13.26
CA GLY A 248 18.14 -12.47 -13.72
C GLY A 248 16.99 -12.42 -12.69
N ILE A 249 16.99 -11.44 -11.79
CA ILE A 249 15.90 -11.23 -10.81
C ILE A 249 14.74 -10.54 -11.53
N VAL A 250 13.57 -11.18 -11.53
CA VAL A 250 12.40 -10.72 -12.29
C VAL A 250 11.11 -10.78 -11.46
N GLY A 251 10.08 -10.05 -11.89
CA GLY A 251 8.74 -10.11 -11.34
C GLY A 251 8.70 -9.66 -9.86
N GLN A 252 8.01 -10.44 -9.03
CA GLN A 252 7.76 -10.08 -7.63
C GLN A 252 9.02 -10.03 -6.74
N ASP A 253 10.15 -10.57 -7.18
CA ASP A 253 11.40 -10.62 -6.42
C ASP A 253 12.26 -9.35 -6.60
N VAL A 254 11.98 -8.53 -7.62
CA VAL A 254 12.69 -7.28 -7.89
C VAL A 254 12.56 -6.30 -6.72
N THR A 255 11.33 -6.07 -6.25
CA THR A 255 11.09 -5.09 -5.17
C THR A 255 11.83 -5.43 -3.87
N PRO A 256 11.77 -6.65 -3.30
CA PRO A 256 12.53 -6.99 -2.10
C PRO A 256 14.03 -6.85 -2.29
N PHE A 257 14.55 -7.28 -3.43
CA PHE A 257 15.99 -7.17 -3.76
C PHE A 257 16.44 -5.70 -3.78
N VAL A 258 15.73 -4.85 -4.52
CA VAL A 258 16.07 -3.43 -4.64
C VAL A 258 15.99 -2.72 -3.30
N LEU A 259 14.91 -2.93 -2.54
CA LEU A 259 14.77 -2.30 -1.22
C LEU A 259 15.87 -2.73 -0.25
N ALA A 260 16.23 -4.01 -0.21
CA ALA A 260 17.31 -4.50 0.65
C ALA A 260 18.66 -3.85 0.30
N ALA A 261 19.00 -3.80 -0.99
CA ALA A 261 20.24 -3.17 -1.46
C ALA A 261 20.28 -1.66 -1.19
N LEU A 262 19.15 -0.95 -1.38
CA LEU A 262 19.05 0.47 -1.05
C LEU A 262 19.23 0.71 0.46
N HIS A 263 18.62 -0.12 1.30
CA HIS A 263 18.74 0.01 2.76
C HIS A 263 20.16 -0.18 3.25
N ASP A 264 20.88 -1.15 2.66
CA ASP A 264 22.27 -1.42 3.01
C ASP A 264 23.20 -0.28 2.55
N ARG A 265 23.10 0.11 1.28
CA ARG A 265 24.02 1.09 0.67
C ARG A 265 23.79 2.53 1.10
N SER A 266 22.58 2.86 1.57
CA SER A 266 22.28 4.19 2.13
C SER A 266 22.65 4.32 3.62
N GLY A 267 23.30 3.30 4.21
CA GLY A 267 23.57 3.30 5.64
C GLY A 267 22.31 3.28 6.51
N GLY A 268 21.19 2.79 5.97
CA GLY A 268 19.91 2.70 6.67
C GLY A 268 18.98 3.92 6.49
N GLU A 269 19.42 4.99 5.84
CA GLU A 269 18.60 6.20 5.65
C GLU A 269 17.32 5.92 4.86
N THR A 270 17.41 5.14 3.77
CA THR A 270 16.21 4.76 3.01
C THR A 270 15.24 3.92 3.84
N ARG A 271 15.74 3.11 4.78
CA ARG A 271 14.88 2.35 5.69
C ARG A 271 14.13 3.28 6.65
N ARG A 272 14.82 4.28 7.21
CA ARG A 272 14.23 5.26 8.11
C ARG A 272 13.13 6.05 7.40
N VAL A 273 13.42 6.63 6.22
CA VAL A 273 12.44 7.39 5.44
C VAL A 273 11.27 6.49 5.01
N ASN A 274 11.52 5.24 4.59
CA ASN A 274 10.45 4.29 4.24
C ASN A 274 9.51 4.00 5.42
N ARG A 275 10.07 3.81 6.63
CA ARG A 275 9.27 3.66 7.85
C ARG A 275 8.39 4.90 8.08
N ASP A 276 8.99 6.08 8.05
CA ASP A 276 8.32 7.32 8.42
C ASP A 276 7.20 7.66 7.41
N LEU A 277 7.44 7.46 6.10
CA LEU A 277 6.40 7.67 5.09
C LEU A 277 5.23 6.67 5.20
N ILE A 278 5.49 5.40 5.53
CA ILE A 278 4.43 4.39 5.72
C ILE A 278 3.52 4.79 6.88
N VAL A 279 4.10 5.15 8.02
CA VAL A 279 3.37 5.57 9.22
C VAL A 279 2.54 6.83 8.94
N ALA A 280 3.14 7.81 8.26
CA ALA A 280 2.46 9.06 7.92
C ALA A 280 1.31 8.85 6.91
N ASN A 281 1.49 7.97 5.93
CA ASN A 281 0.44 7.63 4.97
C ASN A 281 -0.72 6.88 5.65
N ALA A 282 -0.44 6.01 6.61
CA ALA A 282 -1.46 5.35 7.42
C ALA A 282 -2.29 6.36 8.23
N GLY A 283 -1.62 7.35 8.83
CA GLY A 283 -2.27 8.47 9.53
C GLY A 283 -3.16 9.29 8.59
N LEU A 284 -2.65 9.66 7.41
CA LEU A 284 -3.44 10.41 6.40
C LEU A 284 -4.66 9.61 5.93
N ALA A 285 -4.50 8.30 5.65
CA ALA A 285 -5.63 7.45 5.29
C ALA A 285 -6.73 7.47 6.37
N ALA A 286 -6.32 7.49 7.65
CA ALA A 286 -7.25 7.56 8.76
C ALA A 286 -7.93 8.92 8.88
N GLU A 287 -7.21 10.03 8.74
CA GLU A 287 -7.79 11.38 8.70
C GLU A 287 -8.83 11.50 7.59
N ILE A 288 -8.54 10.95 6.40
CA ILE A 288 -9.48 10.95 5.27
C ILE A 288 -10.70 10.06 5.57
N ALA A 289 -10.49 8.89 6.17
CA ALA A 289 -11.59 8.00 6.55
C ALA A 289 -12.53 8.62 7.58
N VAL A 290 -11.98 9.31 8.59
CA VAL A 290 -12.75 10.07 9.59
C VAL A 290 -13.49 11.24 8.95
N ALA A 291 -12.83 11.99 8.08
CA ALA A 291 -13.48 13.09 7.36
C ALA A 291 -14.62 12.58 6.48
N HIS A 292 -14.43 11.44 5.79
CA HIS A 292 -15.48 10.82 4.97
C HIS A 292 -16.69 10.37 5.80
N ALA A 293 -16.48 9.81 6.99
CA ALA A 293 -17.58 9.39 7.87
C ALA A 293 -18.40 10.59 8.41
N ALA A 294 -17.83 11.80 8.36
CA ALA A 294 -18.50 13.03 8.77
C ALA A 294 -19.22 13.79 7.62
N LEU A 295 -19.15 13.27 6.37
CA LEU A 295 -19.84 13.82 5.19
C LEU A 295 -21.26 13.30 5.07
#